data_00b94d99b2ad456b369168203815a083
#
_entry.id   00b94d99b2ad456b369168203815a083
#
_cell.length_a   1.000
_cell.length_b   1.000
_cell.length_c   1.000
_cell.angle_alpha   90.00
_cell.angle_beta   90.00
_cell.angle_gamma   90.00
#
_symmetry.space_group_name_H-M   'P 1'
#
loop_
_entity.id
_entity.type
_entity.pdbx_description
1 polymer ?
#
loop_
_entity_poly.entity_id
_entity_poly.type
_entity_poly.pdbx_seq_one_letter_code
_entity_poly.pdbx_strand_id
1 'polypeptide(L)'
;MNLFEEQRLVDVCSYLRSGKTITASEISTHGEYPVFGGNGCRGYTAHYNFSGECAIIGRQGAFCGNVRYFSGNAYMTEHAIIACANNKNNTRYLSYLLSTMNLGRLSGQSAQPGLSVKYLSNVKVLIPILTIQKKIVSILSLLDDKIEV
;
A
#
# COMPACT_ATOMS: atom_id res chain seq x y z
N MET A 1 -18.90 25.06 -1.25
CA MET A 1 -17.92 24.35 -0.41
C MET A 1 -17.36 23.17 -1.18
N ASN A 2 -16.06 23.09 -1.30
CA ASN A 2 -15.42 21.96 -2.00
C ASN A 2 -15.11 20.85 -0.99
N LEU A 3 -15.78 19.71 -1.15
CA LEU A 3 -15.61 18.55 -0.25
C LEU A 3 -14.34 17.75 -0.53
N PHE A 4 -13.70 18.03 -1.67
CA PHE A 4 -12.47 17.34 -2.07
C PHE A 4 -11.34 18.34 -2.20
N GLU A 5 -10.15 17.94 -1.78
CA GLU A 5 -8.96 18.76 -1.86
C GLU A 5 -7.85 17.96 -2.54
N GLU A 6 -7.15 18.60 -3.48
CA GLU A 6 -5.98 18.00 -4.11
C GLU A 6 -4.76 18.17 -3.21
N GLN A 7 -4.09 17.07 -2.89
CA GLN A 7 -2.91 17.06 -2.03
C GLN A 7 -1.86 16.13 -2.62
N ARG A 8 -0.60 16.31 -2.23
CA ARG A 8 0.44 15.34 -2.56
C ARG A 8 0.28 14.11 -1.67
N LEU A 9 0.62 12.95 -2.19
CA LEU A 9 0.51 11.71 -1.42
C LEU A 9 1.29 11.79 -0.10
N VAL A 10 2.50 12.35 -0.12
CA VAL A 10 3.31 12.48 1.09
C VAL A 10 2.62 13.30 2.18
N ASP A 11 1.79 14.26 1.80
CA ASP A 11 1.11 15.15 2.76
C ASP A 11 -0.10 14.50 3.44
N VAL A 12 -0.59 13.40 2.89
CA VAL A 12 -1.71 12.65 3.51
C VAL A 12 -1.24 11.40 4.25
N CYS A 13 0.06 11.10 4.20
CA CYS A 13 0.66 9.94 4.85
C CYS A 13 1.40 10.32 6.12
N SER A 14 1.33 9.45 7.13
CA SER A 14 2.23 9.47 8.27
C SER A 14 3.49 8.65 8.00
N TYR A 15 3.42 7.73 7.04
CA TYR A 15 4.51 6.82 6.69
C TYR A 15 4.42 6.53 5.19
N LEU A 16 5.52 6.69 4.48
CA LEU A 16 5.60 6.38 3.04
C LEU A 16 7.04 5.98 2.73
N ARG A 17 7.33 4.66 2.80
CA ARG A 17 8.68 4.13 2.64
C ARG A 17 8.64 2.73 2.04
N SER A 18 9.74 2.32 1.40
CA SER A 18 9.95 0.92 1.06
C SER A 18 10.38 0.13 2.30
N GLY A 19 10.14 -1.19 2.27
CA GLY A 19 10.58 -2.08 3.32
C GLY A 19 12.08 -2.37 3.26
N LYS A 20 12.50 -3.49 3.85
CA LYS A 20 13.91 -3.85 3.99
C LYS A 20 14.20 -5.21 3.39
N THR A 21 15.44 -5.42 2.97
CA THR A 21 15.88 -6.71 2.43
C THR A 21 15.70 -7.84 3.43
N ILE A 22 15.40 -9.01 2.91
CA ILE A 22 15.37 -10.25 3.67
C ILE A 22 15.98 -11.33 2.78
N THR A 23 16.76 -12.24 3.37
CA THR A 23 17.38 -13.33 2.61
C THR A 23 16.37 -14.44 2.36
N ALA A 24 16.52 -15.15 1.25
CA ALA A 24 15.62 -16.25 0.89
C ALA A 24 15.59 -17.34 1.96
N SER A 25 16.70 -17.55 2.67
CA SER A 25 16.80 -18.56 3.74
C SER A 25 15.93 -18.22 4.96
N GLU A 26 15.55 -16.95 5.13
CA GLU A 26 14.70 -16.51 6.24
C GLU A 26 13.21 -16.61 5.91
N ILE A 27 12.87 -16.95 4.67
CA ILE A 27 11.48 -17.08 4.21
C ILE A 27 11.14 -18.56 4.07
N SER A 28 10.05 -18.99 4.69
CA SER A 28 9.56 -20.36 4.61
C SER A 28 8.08 -20.43 4.26
N THR A 29 7.61 -21.65 3.97
CA THR A 29 6.20 -21.86 3.62
C THR A 29 5.26 -21.71 4.82
N HIS A 30 5.80 -21.81 6.02
CA HIS A 30 5.07 -21.65 7.28
C HIS A 30 5.85 -20.76 8.23
N GLY A 31 5.17 -19.96 9.00
CA GLY A 31 5.80 -19.08 9.97
C GLY A 31 4.79 -18.15 10.60
N GLU A 32 5.26 -17.31 11.52
CA GLU A 32 4.41 -16.47 12.32
C GLU A 32 3.92 -15.22 11.55
N TYR A 33 4.80 -14.64 10.73
CA TYR A 33 4.48 -13.37 10.06
C TYR A 33 4.60 -13.49 8.54
N PRO A 34 3.62 -12.98 7.79
CA PRO A 34 3.72 -12.97 6.33
C PRO A 34 4.81 -12.01 5.85
N VAL A 35 5.42 -12.36 4.72
CA VAL A 35 6.42 -11.54 4.04
C VAL A 35 5.82 -11.01 2.75
N PHE A 36 5.78 -9.68 2.61
CA PHE A 36 5.24 -9.04 1.42
C PHE A 36 6.32 -8.43 0.54
N GLY A 37 6.21 -8.70 -0.76
CA GLY A 37 7.02 -8.08 -1.78
C GLY A 37 6.14 -7.29 -2.75
N GLY A 38 6.60 -7.17 -4.00
CA GLY A 38 5.88 -6.44 -5.03
C GLY A 38 4.63 -7.14 -5.54
N ASN A 39 4.48 -8.43 -5.29
CA ASN A 39 3.39 -9.26 -5.82
C ASN A 39 2.71 -10.08 -4.72
N GLY A 40 2.45 -9.48 -3.59
CA GLY A 40 1.72 -10.13 -2.51
C GLY A 40 2.61 -10.92 -1.57
N CYS A 41 2.01 -11.90 -0.89
CA CYS A 41 2.69 -12.70 0.12
C CYS A 41 3.67 -13.68 -0.52
N ARG A 42 4.94 -13.63 -0.10
CA ARG A 42 6.01 -14.49 -0.59
C ARG A 42 6.28 -15.69 0.29
N GLY A 43 5.68 -15.74 1.45
CA GLY A 43 5.94 -16.75 2.47
C GLY A 43 5.88 -16.15 3.85
N TYR A 44 6.57 -16.75 4.80
CA TYR A 44 6.50 -16.38 6.21
C TYR A 44 7.88 -16.31 6.84
N THR A 45 7.99 -15.57 7.93
CA THR A 45 9.24 -15.45 8.69
C THR A 45 8.95 -15.35 10.19
N ALA A 46 10.00 -15.45 11.00
CA ALA A 46 9.89 -15.47 12.45
C ALA A 46 9.77 -14.08 13.09
N HIS A 47 9.99 -13.02 12.32
CA HIS A 47 9.95 -11.64 12.85
C HIS A 47 9.22 -10.71 11.88
N TYR A 48 8.83 -9.53 12.38
CA TYR A 48 8.16 -8.52 11.58
C TYR A 48 8.89 -7.19 11.68
N ASN A 49 8.74 -6.36 10.65
CA ASN A 49 9.27 -4.99 10.65
C ASN A 49 8.16 -3.94 10.49
N PHE A 50 6.91 -4.39 10.41
CA PHE A 50 5.75 -3.50 10.32
C PHE A 50 4.61 -4.03 11.18
N SER A 51 3.96 -3.10 11.90
CA SER A 51 2.76 -3.41 12.67
C SER A 51 1.75 -2.29 12.46
N GLY A 52 0.53 -2.65 12.10
CA GLY A 52 -0.55 -1.70 11.91
C GLY A 52 -1.29 -1.91 10.61
N GLU A 53 -1.78 -0.82 10.08
CA GLU A 53 -2.66 -0.76 8.91
C GLU A 53 -1.96 0.03 7.80
N CYS A 54 -1.95 -0.49 6.58
CA CYS A 54 -1.27 0.19 5.47
C CYS A 54 -1.83 -0.21 4.11
N ALA A 55 -1.46 0.57 3.09
CA ALA A 55 -1.50 0.15 1.71
C ALA A 55 -0.10 -0.35 1.31
N ILE A 56 -0.02 -1.51 0.71
CA ILE A 56 1.21 -2.07 0.17
C ILE A 56 1.20 -1.85 -1.34
N ILE A 57 2.21 -1.13 -1.85
CA ILE A 57 2.32 -0.80 -3.27
C ILE A 57 3.52 -1.56 -3.84
N GLY A 58 3.31 -2.32 -4.91
CA GLY A 58 4.38 -3.03 -5.59
C GLY A 58 5.38 -2.06 -6.20
N ARG A 59 6.66 -2.21 -5.85
CA ARG A 59 7.71 -1.29 -6.28
C ARG A 59 8.36 -1.68 -7.59
N GLN A 60 8.48 -2.98 -7.88
CA GLN A 60 9.23 -3.48 -9.03
C GLN A 60 8.49 -4.61 -9.74
N GLY A 61 8.87 -4.86 -10.99
CA GLY A 61 8.42 -6.00 -11.77
C GLY A 61 7.09 -5.77 -12.47
N ALA A 62 6.52 -6.86 -12.98
CA ALA A 62 5.29 -6.84 -13.76
C ALA A 62 4.07 -6.35 -12.96
N PHE A 63 4.12 -6.47 -11.63
CA PHE A 63 3.03 -6.05 -10.74
C PHE A 63 3.33 -4.71 -10.08
N CYS A 64 4.28 -3.96 -10.62
CA CYS A 64 4.63 -2.62 -10.17
C CYS A 64 3.39 -1.73 -10.19
N GLY A 65 3.12 -1.09 -9.06
CA GLY A 65 1.95 -0.23 -8.90
C GLY A 65 0.68 -0.90 -8.41
N ASN A 66 0.66 -2.23 -8.28
CA ASN A 66 -0.46 -2.93 -7.64
C ASN A 66 -0.55 -2.53 -6.17
N VAL A 67 -1.78 -2.37 -5.70
CA VAL A 67 -2.04 -1.91 -4.33
C VAL A 67 -2.83 -2.96 -3.56
N ARG A 68 -2.39 -3.26 -2.35
CA ARG A 68 -3.03 -4.21 -1.44
C ARG A 68 -3.19 -3.56 -0.08
N TYR A 69 -4.40 -3.65 0.49
CA TYR A 69 -4.62 -3.26 1.87
C TYR A 69 -4.13 -4.37 2.82
N PHE A 70 -3.49 -3.98 3.93
CA PHE A 70 -3.05 -4.91 4.95
C PHE A 70 -3.26 -4.33 6.35
N SER A 71 -3.64 -5.20 7.29
CA SER A 71 -3.72 -4.87 8.71
C SER A 71 -3.16 -6.02 9.52
N GLY A 72 -2.20 -5.75 10.38
CA GLY A 72 -1.57 -6.73 11.24
C GLY A 72 -0.07 -6.53 11.36
N ASN A 73 0.64 -7.62 11.62
CA ASN A 73 2.10 -7.65 11.71
C ASN A 73 2.67 -8.41 10.50
N ALA A 74 3.66 -7.83 9.85
CA ALA A 74 4.24 -8.44 8.64
C ALA A 74 5.68 -8.00 8.45
N TYR A 75 6.41 -8.74 7.63
CA TYR A 75 7.70 -8.30 7.13
C TYR A 75 7.53 -7.71 5.73
N MET A 76 7.86 -6.44 5.58
CA MET A 76 7.79 -5.72 4.30
C MET A 76 9.18 -5.69 3.68
N THR A 77 9.30 -6.21 2.46
CA THR A 77 10.58 -6.25 1.77
C THR A 77 10.86 -4.94 1.02
N GLU A 78 12.04 -4.81 0.46
CA GLU A 78 12.45 -3.67 -0.35
C GLU A 78 11.63 -3.51 -1.63
N HIS A 79 10.91 -4.55 -2.04
CA HIS A 79 10.04 -4.53 -3.23
C HIS A 79 8.63 -4.05 -2.91
N ALA A 80 8.34 -3.73 -1.67
CA ALA A 80 7.06 -3.19 -1.23
C ALA A 80 7.25 -1.76 -0.75
N ILE A 81 6.36 -0.87 -1.18
CA ILE A 81 6.26 0.49 -0.63
C ILE A 81 5.06 0.50 0.30
N ILE A 82 5.26 1.00 1.51
CA ILE A 82 4.25 1.02 2.55
C ILE A 82 3.72 2.45 2.71
N ALA A 83 2.41 2.63 2.57
CA ALA A 83 1.75 3.91 2.75
C ALA A 83 0.72 3.80 3.88
N CYS A 84 0.91 4.61 4.91
CA CYS A 84 -0.03 4.73 6.02
C CYS A 84 -0.59 6.14 6.05
N ALA A 85 -1.90 6.29 6.16
CA ALA A 85 -2.52 7.61 6.25
C ALA A 85 -2.17 8.28 7.59
N ASN A 86 -2.13 9.61 7.58
CA ASN A 86 -1.98 10.38 8.80
C ASN A 86 -3.32 10.44 9.57
N ASN A 87 -3.35 11.13 10.72
CA ASN A 87 -4.53 11.16 11.57
C ASN A 87 -5.73 11.93 10.99
N LYS A 88 -5.53 12.66 9.91
CA LYS A 88 -6.60 13.37 9.20
C LYS A 88 -7.24 12.53 8.10
N ASN A 89 -6.71 11.34 7.85
CA ASN A 89 -7.12 10.50 6.74
C ASN A 89 -7.30 9.05 7.19
N ASN A 90 -8.00 8.27 6.37
CA ASN A 90 -8.27 6.85 6.63
C ASN A 90 -7.37 6.00 5.73
N THR A 91 -6.62 5.08 6.31
CA THR A 91 -5.66 4.25 5.57
C THR A 91 -6.37 3.31 4.59
N ARG A 92 -7.49 2.71 4.96
CA ARG A 92 -8.20 1.83 4.04
C ARG A 92 -8.78 2.61 2.85
N TYR A 93 -9.28 3.82 3.10
CA TYR A 93 -9.68 4.72 2.01
C TYR A 93 -8.51 5.01 1.07
N LEU A 94 -7.35 5.34 1.64
CA LEU A 94 -6.13 5.60 0.85
C LEU A 94 -5.79 4.40 -0.03
N SER A 95 -5.90 3.20 0.51
CA SER A 95 -5.68 1.96 -0.23
C SER A 95 -6.63 1.84 -1.43
N TYR A 96 -7.92 2.07 -1.22
CA TYR A 96 -8.89 2.04 -2.32
C TYR A 96 -8.58 3.10 -3.38
N LEU A 97 -8.29 4.32 -2.95
CA LEU A 97 -7.96 5.40 -3.87
C LEU A 97 -6.74 5.06 -4.72
N LEU A 98 -5.65 4.64 -4.10
CA LEU A 98 -4.41 4.30 -4.79
C LEU A 98 -4.62 3.14 -5.78
N SER A 99 -5.48 2.17 -5.44
CA SER A 99 -5.77 1.05 -6.31
C SER A 99 -6.48 1.46 -7.61
N THR A 100 -7.17 2.61 -7.61
CA THR A 100 -7.85 3.12 -8.81
C THR A 100 -6.97 3.98 -9.71
N MET A 101 -5.78 4.35 -9.26
CA MET A 101 -4.94 5.35 -9.93
C MET A 101 -4.01 4.80 -10.98
N ASN A 102 -3.98 3.49 -11.18
CA ASN A 102 -3.10 2.84 -12.16
C ASN A 102 -1.64 3.31 -11.98
N LEU A 103 -1.10 3.11 -10.78
CA LEU A 103 0.23 3.60 -10.42
C LEU A 103 1.34 2.98 -11.27
N GLY A 104 1.09 1.83 -11.87
CA GLY A 104 2.05 1.18 -12.76
C GLY A 104 2.48 2.07 -13.93
N ARG A 105 1.63 3.00 -14.36
CA ARG A 105 1.95 3.97 -15.43
C ARG A 105 3.13 4.88 -15.06
N LEU A 106 3.45 4.99 -13.78
CA LEU A 106 4.53 5.85 -13.27
C LEU A 106 5.88 5.15 -13.22
N SER A 107 5.93 3.87 -13.60
CA SER A 107 7.12 3.02 -13.41
C SER A 107 8.20 3.22 -14.48
N GLY A 108 7.96 4.04 -15.48
CA GLY A 108 8.89 4.21 -16.58
C GLY A 108 8.86 3.05 -17.58
N GLN A 109 9.58 3.22 -18.70
CA GLN A 109 9.60 2.27 -19.80
C GLN A 109 10.91 1.48 -19.82
N SER A 110 11.23 0.78 -18.76
CA SER A 110 12.40 -0.08 -18.72
C SER A 110 11.99 -1.55 -18.78
N ALA A 111 12.95 -2.42 -19.06
CA ALA A 111 12.73 -3.86 -19.05
C ALA A 111 12.34 -4.36 -17.66
N GLN A 112 12.73 -3.64 -16.61
CA GLN A 112 12.31 -3.90 -15.24
C GLN A 112 11.64 -2.64 -14.67
N PRO A 113 10.30 -2.53 -14.81
CA PRO A 113 9.59 -1.37 -14.27
C PRO A 113 9.79 -1.21 -12.77
N GLY A 114 9.90 0.04 -12.33
CA GLY A 114 10.05 0.33 -10.91
C GLY A 114 9.43 1.66 -10.53
N LEU A 115 8.94 1.76 -9.30
CA LEU A 115 8.42 2.98 -8.70
C LEU A 115 9.43 3.55 -7.71
N SER A 116 9.70 4.85 -7.82
CA SER A 116 10.48 5.59 -6.85
C SER A 116 9.55 6.11 -5.75
N VAL A 117 9.94 5.94 -4.49
CA VAL A 117 9.20 6.53 -3.35
C VAL A 117 9.17 8.05 -3.50
N LYS A 118 10.28 8.65 -3.92
CA LYS A 118 10.37 10.10 -4.12
C LYS A 118 9.37 10.58 -5.18
N TYR A 119 9.26 9.88 -6.29
CA TYR A 119 8.32 10.23 -7.34
C TYR A 119 6.87 10.04 -6.87
N LEU A 120 6.60 8.91 -6.22
CA LEU A 120 5.28 8.58 -5.68
C LEU A 120 4.83 9.61 -4.63
N SER A 121 5.76 10.12 -3.81
CA SER A 121 5.49 11.13 -2.79
C SER A 121 4.83 12.39 -3.35
N ASN A 122 5.15 12.74 -4.58
CA ASN A 122 4.66 13.96 -5.23
C ASN A 122 3.41 13.75 -6.08
N VAL A 123 2.92 12.53 -6.16
CA VAL A 123 1.68 12.22 -6.89
C VAL A 123 0.52 12.96 -6.24
N LYS A 124 -0.31 13.59 -7.07
CA LYS A 124 -1.50 14.29 -6.59
C LYS A 124 -2.64 13.32 -6.36
N VAL A 125 -3.27 13.45 -5.20
CA VAL A 125 -4.44 12.66 -4.82
C VAL A 125 -5.58 13.60 -4.47
N LEU A 126 -6.80 13.23 -4.86
CA LEU A 126 -7.98 14.01 -4.57
C LEU A 126 -8.66 13.41 -3.33
N ILE A 127 -8.61 14.15 -2.23
CA ILE A 127 -8.97 13.65 -0.90
C ILE A 127 -10.23 14.36 -0.39
N PRO A 128 -11.31 13.62 -0.09
CA PRO A 128 -12.45 14.19 0.60
C PRO A 128 -12.19 14.32 2.10
N ILE A 129 -13.06 15.02 2.80
CA ILE A 129 -12.98 15.08 4.26
C ILE A 129 -13.11 13.68 4.88
N LEU A 130 -12.55 13.51 6.07
CA LEU A 130 -12.44 12.20 6.72
C LEU A 130 -13.80 11.50 6.90
N THR A 131 -14.85 12.23 7.21
CA THR A 131 -16.19 11.67 7.36
C THR A 131 -16.66 10.97 6.08
N ILE A 132 -16.39 11.57 4.92
CA ILE A 132 -16.73 10.98 3.62
C ILE A 132 -15.85 9.77 3.34
N GLN A 133 -14.56 9.85 3.65
CA GLN A 133 -13.66 8.70 3.50
C GLN A 133 -14.21 7.48 4.26
N LYS A 134 -14.62 7.67 5.50
CA LYS A 134 -15.15 6.59 6.35
C LYS A 134 -16.44 5.99 5.79
N LYS A 135 -17.32 6.83 5.23
CA LYS A 135 -18.55 6.35 4.57
C LYS A 135 -18.23 5.49 3.36
N ILE A 136 -17.29 5.92 2.53
CA ILE A 136 -16.87 5.16 1.35
C ILE A 136 -16.30 3.81 1.78
N VAL A 137 -15.44 3.80 2.81
CA VAL A 137 -14.84 2.56 3.33
C VAL A 137 -15.92 1.62 3.85
N SER A 138 -16.92 2.12 4.58
CA SER A 138 -17.98 1.26 5.11
C SER A 138 -18.78 0.56 4.01
N ILE A 139 -18.96 1.22 2.87
CA ILE A 139 -19.65 0.61 1.72
C ILE A 139 -18.75 -0.37 0.99
N LEU A 140 -17.53 0.05 0.63
CA LEU A 140 -16.63 -0.78 -0.17
C LEU A 140 -16.13 -2.00 0.60
N SER A 141 -15.89 -1.87 1.90
CA SER A 141 -15.45 -3.00 2.72
C SER A 141 -16.53 -4.08 2.86
N LEU A 142 -17.79 -3.70 2.89
CA LEU A 142 -18.89 -4.67 2.86
C LEU A 142 -18.91 -5.46 1.56
N LEU A 143 -18.63 -4.81 0.44
CA LEU A 143 -18.55 -5.48 -0.86
C LEU A 143 -17.36 -6.43 -0.92
N ASP A 144 -16.19 -6.01 -0.43
CA ASP A 144 -15.01 -6.86 -0.35
C ASP A 144 -15.28 -8.12 0.48
N ASP A 145 -15.90 -7.97 1.64
CA ASP A 145 -16.20 -9.08 2.54
C ASP A 145 -17.14 -10.10 1.87
N LYS A 146 -18.02 -9.67 0.96
CA LYS A 146 -18.90 -10.57 0.22
C LYS A 146 -18.20 -11.29 -0.93
N ILE A 147 -17.19 -10.66 -1.53
CA ILE A 147 -16.45 -11.24 -2.65
C ILE A 147 -15.45 -12.30 -2.18
N GLU A 148 -14.94 -12.19 -0.96
CA GLU A 148 -13.94 -13.10 -0.41
C GLU A 148 -14.51 -14.43 0.14
N VAL A 149 -15.75 -14.69 -0.07
CA VAL A 149 -16.39 -15.95 0.42
C VAL A 149 -15.92 -17.19 -0.35
#